data_179fb0b7e03455ea4bc8c6d834802e80
#
_entry.id   179fb0b7e03455ea4bc8c6d834802e80
#
_cell.length_a   1.000
_cell.length_b   1.000
_cell.length_c   1.000
_cell.angle_alpha   90.00
_cell.angle_beta   90.00
_cell.angle_gamma   90.00
#
_symmetry.space_group_name_H-M   'P 1'
#
loop_
_entity.id
_entity.type
_entity.pdbx_description
1 polymer ?
#
loop_
_entity_poly.entity_id
_entity_poly.type
_entity_poly.pdbx_seq_one_letter_code
_entity_poly.pdbx_strand_id
1 'polypeptide(L)'
;ADSEIKSGHWNREKNRGHELDGKTVGIIGYGNMGKSFAKKMRGFDVEVLCYDILENVGDENAKQVSLEELQQKTDVLSLHIPWTPETDKMVNSDFINAFAKPFWIINTSRGKNIVTADLVEAMKTGKILGAGLDVLEYEKLSFETLFQDKETPEAFQYLLNAKNVILTPHIAGWTFESHERLAQVIVDKIKSKYFGKREEKQTETRVTGIGGFFFKAEDPKKLVSWYGQYLGLKTDEYGSTFWWKDKNGNDCSTQWSPFKEDTNYFDPCKKQFM
;
A
#
# COMPACT_ATOMS: atom_id res chain seq x y z
N ALA A 1 -16.87 20.80 -8.71
CA ALA A 1 -17.28 21.81 -7.69
C ALA A 1 -16.10 22.68 -7.26
N ASP A 2 -15.04 22.16 -6.61
CA ASP A 2 -13.94 22.97 -6.04
C ASP A 2 -13.28 23.92 -7.07
N SER A 3 -12.86 23.39 -8.22
CA SER A 3 -12.24 24.17 -9.29
C SER A 3 -13.20 25.24 -9.88
N GLU A 4 -14.50 24.94 -9.97
CA GLU A 4 -15.50 25.90 -10.43
C GLU A 4 -15.64 27.07 -9.45
N ILE A 5 -15.74 26.74 -8.13
CA ILE A 5 -15.80 27.80 -7.10
C ILE A 5 -14.56 28.68 -7.12
N LYS A 6 -13.37 28.07 -7.19
CA LYS A 6 -12.09 28.81 -7.27
C LYS A 6 -11.96 29.68 -8.52
N SER A 7 -12.66 29.33 -9.60
CA SER A 7 -12.76 30.14 -10.82
C SER A 7 -13.94 31.13 -10.83
N GLY A 8 -14.64 31.30 -9.70
CA GLY A 8 -15.72 32.26 -9.55
C GLY A 8 -17.12 31.76 -10.01
N HIS A 9 -17.25 30.47 -10.33
CA HIS A 9 -18.53 29.90 -10.77
C HIS A 9 -19.28 29.21 -9.62
N TRP A 10 -20.50 29.62 -9.35
CA TRP A 10 -21.38 29.05 -8.32
C TRP A 10 -22.52 28.27 -8.97
N ASN A 11 -22.30 26.98 -9.30
CA ASN A 11 -23.32 26.16 -9.95
C ASN A 11 -23.74 24.99 -9.06
N ARG A 12 -24.80 25.18 -8.28
CA ARG A 12 -25.31 24.19 -7.32
C ARG A 12 -25.87 22.95 -8.01
N GLU A 13 -26.71 23.12 -9.02
CA GLU A 13 -27.44 22.03 -9.67
C GLU A 13 -26.49 21.08 -10.40
N LYS A 14 -25.50 21.60 -11.11
CA LYS A 14 -24.51 20.80 -11.84
C LYS A 14 -23.61 19.99 -10.91
N ASN A 15 -23.47 20.40 -9.67
CA ASN A 15 -22.62 19.77 -8.65
C ASN A 15 -23.43 18.90 -7.66
N ARG A 16 -24.68 18.54 -7.99
CA ARG A 16 -25.47 17.62 -7.20
C ARG A 16 -24.80 16.23 -7.19
N GLY A 17 -24.57 15.69 -5.97
CA GLY A 17 -23.96 14.36 -5.76
C GLY A 17 -25.01 13.27 -5.53
N HIS A 18 -24.49 12.07 -5.28
CA HIS A 18 -25.26 10.91 -4.80
C HIS A 18 -24.85 10.60 -3.38
N GLU A 19 -25.83 10.29 -2.53
CA GLU A 19 -25.57 9.85 -1.17
C GLU A 19 -25.19 8.36 -1.14
N LEU A 20 -24.37 7.98 -0.16
CA LEU A 20 -24.04 6.57 0.08
C LEU A 20 -25.09 5.83 0.89
N ASP A 21 -25.88 6.56 1.69
CA ASP A 21 -26.95 6.00 2.50
C ASP A 21 -27.87 5.08 1.66
N GLY A 22 -28.18 3.91 2.21
CA GLY A 22 -29.00 2.88 1.58
C GLY A 22 -28.35 2.16 0.38
N LYS A 23 -27.08 2.42 0.06
CA LYS A 23 -26.35 1.73 -1.03
C LYS A 23 -25.63 0.50 -0.53
N THR A 24 -25.28 -0.36 -1.47
CA THR A 24 -24.46 -1.56 -1.24
C THR A 24 -23.02 -1.34 -1.67
N VAL A 25 -22.10 -1.48 -0.73
CA VAL A 25 -20.66 -1.46 -0.97
C VAL A 25 -20.15 -2.90 -1.10
N GLY A 26 -19.68 -3.27 -2.28
CA GLY A 26 -19.05 -4.56 -2.55
C GLY A 26 -17.53 -4.48 -2.39
N ILE A 27 -16.94 -5.38 -1.63
CA ILE A 27 -15.51 -5.48 -1.39
C ILE A 27 -14.98 -6.77 -1.99
N ILE A 28 -13.98 -6.69 -2.87
CA ILE A 28 -13.26 -7.87 -3.36
C ILE A 28 -11.89 -7.91 -2.69
N GLY A 29 -11.62 -9.02 -1.95
CA GLY A 29 -10.48 -9.19 -1.07
C GLY A 29 -10.76 -8.70 0.35
N TYR A 30 -11.07 -9.64 1.24
CA TYR A 30 -11.45 -9.35 2.63
C TYR A 30 -10.34 -9.69 3.64
N GLY A 31 -9.10 -9.36 3.24
CA GLY A 31 -7.92 -9.39 4.11
C GLY A 31 -7.83 -8.15 5.02
N ASN A 32 -6.63 -7.82 5.49
CA ASN A 32 -6.40 -6.71 6.42
C ASN A 32 -6.95 -5.36 5.91
N MET A 33 -6.76 -5.06 4.62
CA MET A 33 -7.21 -3.79 4.04
C MET A 33 -8.72 -3.77 3.82
N GLY A 34 -9.31 -4.86 3.27
CA GLY A 34 -10.75 -4.98 3.09
C GLY A 34 -11.51 -4.87 4.42
N LYS A 35 -11.07 -5.56 5.46
CA LYS A 35 -11.63 -5.47 6.82
C LYS A 35 -11.53 -4.05 7.40
N SER A 36 -10.37 -3.40 7.22
CA SER A 36 -10.18 -2.02 7.69
C SER A 36 -11.07 -1.03 6.96
N PHE A 37 -11.29 -1.23 5.66
CA PHE A 37 -12.18 -0.41 4.85
C PHE A 37 -13.65 -0.63 5.28
N ALA A 38 -14.11 -1.88 5.37
CA ALA A 38 -15.46 -2.22 5.81
C ALA A 38 -15.80 -1.60 7.17
N LYS A 39 -14.89 -1.70 8.13
CA LYS A 39 -15.05 -1.08 9.46
C LYS A 39 -15.31 0.44 9.38
N LYS A 40 -14.72 1.13 8.41
CA LYS A 40 -14.92 2.59 8.24
C LYS A 40 -16.23 2.93 7.55
N MET A 41 -16.83 1.98 6.82
CA MET A 41 -18.13 2.17 6.15
C MET A 41 -19.32 2.19 7.12
N ARG A 42 -19.17 1.77 8.37
CA ARG A 42 -20.24 1.75 9.38
C ARG A 42 -20.95 3.10 9.59
N GLY A 43 -20.24 4.22 9.35
CA GLY A 43 -20.79 5.55 9.54
C GLY A 43 -21.58 6.10 8.36
N PHE A 44 -21.78 5.31 7.30
CA PHE A 44 -22.43 5.76 6.07
C PHE A 44 -23.79 5.10 5.81
N ASP A 45 -24.30 4.30 6.76
CA ASP A 45 -25.58 3.58 6.66
C ASP A 45 -25.72 2.76 5.37
N VAL A 46 -24.65 2.04 5.01
CA VAL A 46 -24.53 1.19 3.82
C VAL A 46 -24.60 -0.29 4.18
N GLU A 47 -25.12 -1.12 3.27
CA GLU A 47 -24.87 -2.56 3.30
C GLU A 47 -23.46 -2.85 2.79
N VAL A 48 -22.66 -3.60 3.53
CA VAL A 48 -21.31 -4.01 3.10
C VAL A 48 -21.29 -5.50 2.81
N LEU A 49 -21.00 -5.86 1.57
CA LEU A 49 -20.79 -7.23 1.11
C LEU A 49 -19.31 -7.44 0.80
N CYS A 50 -18.79 -8.64 1.07
CA CYS A 50 -17.44 -9.00 0.68
C CYS A 50 -17.39 -10.33 -0.06
N TYR A 51 -16.45 -10.41 -1.00
CA TYR A 51 -16.05 -11.66 -1.66
C TYR A 51 -14.56 -11.87 -1.46
N ASP A 52 -14.18 -13.09 -1.13
CA ASP A 52 -12.80 -13.54 -1.02
C ASP A 52 -12.71 -14.99 -1.49
N ILE A 53 -11.52 -15.41 -1.94
CA ILE A 53 -11.24 -16.81 -2.30
C ILE A 53 -11.21 -17.72 -1.07
N LEU A 54 -11.00 -17.14 0.12
CA LEU A 54 -11.08 -17.86 1.40
C LEU A 54 -12.51 -17.84 1.91
N GLU A 55 -12.95 -18.97 2.41
CA GLU A 55 -14.28 -19.10 3.03
C GLU A 55 -14.28 -18.57 4.46
N ASN A 56 -15.46 -18.18 4.93
CA ASN A 56 -15.71 -17.76 6.32
C ASN A 56 -14.85 -16.59 6.81
N VAL A 57 -14.51 -15.64 5.92
CA VAL A 57 -13.74 -14.45 6.28
C VAL A 57 -14.62 -13.26 6.68
N GLY A 58 -15.93 -13.29 6.39
CA GLY A 58 -16.90 -12.26 6.77
C GLY A 58 -16.96 -12.05 8.29
N ASP A 59 -17.37 -10.87 8.70
CA ASP A 59 -17.46 -10.48 10.11
C ASP A 59 -18.62 -9.47 10.32
N GLU A 60 -18.68 -8.84 11.50
CA GLU A 60 -19.72 -7.86 11.82
C GLU A 60 -19.69 -6.59 10.95
N ASN A 61 -18.67 -6.40 10.12
CA ASN A 61 -18.53 -5.22 9.25
C ASN A 61 -18.90 -5.51 7.80
N ALA A 62 -18.84 -6.79 7.35
CA ALA A 62 -19.22 -7.18 6.00
C ALA A 62 -19.71 -8.62 5.94
N LYS A 63 -20.84 -8.85 5.27
CA LYS A 63 -21.36 -10.17 4.97
C LYS A 63 -20.60 -10.76 3.77
N GLN A 64 -20.03 -11.95 3.95
CA GLN A 64 -19.44 -12.68 2.84
C GLN A 64 -20.53 -13.29 1.95
N VAL A 65 -20.37 -13.11 0.66
CA VAL A 65 -21.29 -13.57 -0.39
C VAL A 65 -20.51 -14.17 -1.56
N SER A 66 -21.21 -14.84 -2.48
CA SER A 66 -20.59 -15.24 -3.75
C SER A 66 -20.26 -14.04 -4.63
N LEU A 67 -19.39 -14.21 -5.63
CA LEU A 67 -19.07 -13.14 -6.57
C LEU A 67 -20.32 -12.70 -7.34
N GLU A 68 -21.15 -13.64 -7.74
CA GLU A 68 -22.41 -13.39 -8.45
C GLU A 68 -23.37 -12.54 -7.61
N GLU A 69 -23.57 -12.88 -6.32
CA GLU A 69 -24.42 -12.11 -5.41
C GLU A 69 -23.87 -10.69 -5.23
N LEU A 70 -22.54 -10.55 -5.10
CA LEU A 70 -21.90 -9.25 -5.00
C LEU A 70 -22.14 -8.43 -6.27
N GLN A 71 -21.97 -9.01 -7.46
CA GLN A 71 -22.20 -8.34 -8.75
C GLN A 71 -23.66 -7.92 -8.94
N GLN A 72 -24.63 -8.66 -8.39
CA GLN A 72 -26.04 -8.32 -8.48
C GLN A 72 -26.42 -7.10 -7.61
N LYS A 73 -25.78 -6.91 -6.47
CA LYS A 73 -26.21 -5.95 -5.46
C LYS A 73 -25.37 -4.67 -5.39
N THR A 74 -24.11 -4.71 -5.82
CA THR A 74 -23.14 -3.64 -5.59
C THR A 74 -23.48 -2.34 -6.30
N ASP A 75 -23.44 -1.24 -5.58
CA ASP A 75 -23.45 0.13 -6.08
C ASP A 75 -22.04 0.75 -6.14
N VAL A 76 -21.19 0.41 -5.17
CA VAL A 76 -19.80 0.86 -5.10
C VAL A 76 -18.90 -0.35 -4.90
N LEU A 77 -18.04 -0.63 -5.85
CA LEU A 77 -17.05 -1.70 -5.79
C LEU A 77 -15.71 -1.17 -5.28
N SER A 78 -15.12 -1.84 -4.29
CA SER A 78 -13.76 -1.53 -3.81
C SER A 78 -12.86 -2.77 -3.87
N LEU A 79 -11.68 -2.62 -4.49
CA LEU A 79 -10.71 -3.70 -4.68
C LEU A 79 -9.61 -3.65 -3.62
N HIS A 80 -9.37 -4.80 -2.95
CA HIS A 80 -8.35 -4.97 -1.92
C HIS A 80 -7.57 -6.28 -2.10
N ILE A 81 -7.31 -6.65 -3.35
CA ILE A 81 -6.65 -7.88 -3.77
C ILE A 81 -5.19 -7.65 -4.16
N PRO A 82 -4.27 -8.60 -3.95
CA PRO A 82 -2.93 -8.54 -4.51
C PRO A 82 -2.96 -8.69 -6.03
N TRP A 83 -1.87 -8.39 -6.69
CA TRP A 83 -1.66 -8.75 -8.09
C TRP A 83 -1.01 -10.15 -8.13
N THR A 84 -1.73 -11.10 -8.67
CA THR A 84 -1.33 -12.50 -8.89
C THR A 84 -1.73 -12.92 -10.31
N PRO A 85 -1.32 -14.08 -10.83
CA PRO A 85 -1.79 -14.56 -12.12
C PRO A 85 -3.33 -14.60 -12.23
N GLU A 86 -4.03 -14.92 -11.15
CA GLU A 86 -5.50 -15.03 -11.11
C GLU A 86 -6.20 -13.68 -11.08
N THR A 87 -5.55 -12.66 -10.55
CA THR A 87 -6.10 -11.30 -10.42
C THR A 87 -5.58 -10.33 -11.48
N ASP A 88 -4.59 -10.76 -12.29
CA ASP A 88 -4.11 -9.97 -13.42
C ASP A 88 -5.24 -9.75 -14.43
N LYS A 89 -5.55 -8.47 -14.68
CA LYS A 89 -6.64 -8.08 -15.61
C LYS A 89 -8.00 -8.69 -15.27
N MET A 90 -8.22 -8.99 -13.98
CA MET A 90 -9.50 -9.56 -13.52
C MET A 90 -10.68 -8.65 -13.84
N VAL A 91 -10.52 -7.33 -13.66
CA VAL A 91 -11.56 -6.36 -13.99
C VAL A 91 -11.42 -5.96 -15.46
N ASN A 92 -12.01 -6.77 -16.33
CA ASN A 92 -12.14 -6.59 -17.75
C ASN A 92 -13.60 -6.36 -18.16
N SER A 93 -13.89 -6.28 -19.44
CA SER A 93 -15.24 -6.07 -19.98
C SER A 93 -16.26 -7.11 -19.49
N ASP A 94 -15.90 -8.39 -19.47
CA ASP A 94 -16.82 -9.46 -19.04
C ASP A 94 -17.15 -9.33 -17.57
N PHE A 95 -16.15 -9.09 -16.72
CA PHE A 95 -16.33 -8.86 -15.29
C PHE A 95 -17.22 -7.64 -15.02
N ILE A 96 -16.99 -6.51 -15.70
CA ILE A 96 -17.77 -5.29 -15.54
C ILE A 96 -19.22 -5.51 -15.98
N ASN A 97 -19.44 -6.21 -17.11
CA ASN A 97 -20.76 -6.48 -17.65
C ASN A 97 -21.58 -7.45 -16.78
N ALA A 98 -20.95 -8.29 -15.98
CA ALA A 98 -21.64 -9.19 -15.03
C ALA A 98 -22.38 -8.47 -13.90
N PHE A 99 -22.06 -7.20 -13.63
CA PHE A 99 -22.82 -6.40 -12.65
C PHE A 99 -24.23 -6.11 -13.16
N ALA A 100 -25.26 -6.27 -12.30
CA ALA A 100 -26.65 -6.09 -12.71
C ALA A 100 -27.00 -4.61 -13.00
N LYS A 101 -26.34 -3.69 -12.34
CA LYS A 101 -26.62 -2.25 -12.42
C LYS A 101 -25.34 -1.44 -12.65
N PRO A 102 -25.44 -0.18 -13.08
CA PRO A 102 -24.29 0.73 -13.09
C PRO A 102 -23.73 0.94 -11.67
N PHE A 103 -22.40 1.08 -11.54
CA PHE A 103 -21.71 1.18 -10.26
C PHE A 103 -20.51 2.12 -10.30
N TRP A 104 -20.01 2.53 -9.14
CA TRP A 104 -18.72 3.21 -8.96
C TRP A 104 -17.64 2.19 -8.62
N ILE A 105 -16.40 2.45 -9.05
CA ILE A 105 -15.26 1.59 -8.74
C ILE A 105 -14.17 2.35 -8.02
N ILE A 106 -13.58 1.72 -6.99
CA ILE A 106 -12.43 2.22 -6.25
C ILE A 106 -11.33 1.17 -6.32
N ASN A 107 -10.15 1.57 -6.80
CA ASN A 107 -8.97 0.72 -6.81
C ASN A 107 -7.83 1.36 -6.03
N THR A 108 -7.57 0.84 -4.83
CA THR A 108 -6.42 1.15 -3.99
C THR A 108 -5.54 -0.09 -3.78
N SER A 109 -5.65 -1.08 -4.67
CA SER A 109 -4.95 -2.35 -4.56
C SER A 109 -3.74 -2.42 -5.50
N ARG A 110 -3.93 -2.85 -6.74
CA ARG A 110 -2.88 -2.88 -7.77
C ARG A 110 -3.47 -2.49 -9.13
N GLY A 111 -2.75 -1.68 -9.88
CA GLY A 111 -3.22 -1.14 -11.17
C GLY A 111 -3.50 -2.21 -12.21
N LYS A 112 -2.67 -3.23 -12.29
CA LYS A 112 -2.80 -4.35 -13.23
C LYS A 112 -4.00 -5.26 -12.98
N ASN A 113 -4.72 -5.08 -11.89
CA ASN A 113 -5.98 -5.80 -11.66
C ASN A 113 -7.12 -5.31 -12.56
N ILE A 114 -6.98 -4.13 -13.17
CA ILE A 114 -7.97 -3.52 -14.07
C ILE A 114 -7.39 -3.35 -15.46
N VAL A 115 -8.16 -3.72 -16.49
CA VAL A 115 -7.89 -3.36 -17.88
C VAL A 115 -8.39 -1.93 -18.11
N THR A 116 -7.48 -0.99 -18.22
CA THR A 116 -7.83 0.45 -18.30
C THR A 116 -8.70 0.79 -19.50
N ALA A 117 -8.47 0.15 -20.65
CA ALA A 117 -9.28 0.35 -21.85
C ALA A 117 -10.74 -0.08 -21.65
N ASP A 118 -10.96 -1.22 -20.99
CA ASP A 118 -12.29 -1.76 -20.69
C ASP A 118 -13.04 -0.88 -19.68
N LEU A 119 -12.32 -0.40 -18.65
CA LEU A 119 -12.85 0.55 -17.68
C LEU A 119 -13.36 1.82 -18.39
N VAL A 120 -12.54 2.39 -19.27
CA VAL A 120 -12.89 3.61 -20.02
C VAL A 120 -14.10 3.40 -20.91
N GLU A 121 -14.18 2.27 -21.62
CA GLU A 121 -15.34 1.95 -22.45
C GLU A 121 -16.61 1.79 -21.60
N ALA A 122 -16.50 1.13 -20.46
CA ALA A 122 -17.62 1.03 -19.51
C ALA A 122 -18.04 2.38 -18.91
N MET A 123 -17.12 3.32 -18.77
CA MET A 123 -17.45 4.70 -18.37
C MET A 123 -18.17 5.46 -19.46
N LYS A 124 -17.75 5.32 -20.73
CA LYS A 124 -18.40 5.94 -21.90
C LYS A 124 -19.83 5.43 -22.08
N THR A 125 -20.08 4.15 -21.83
CA THR A 125 -21.42 3.54 -21.93
C THR A 125 -22.28 3.79 -20.67
N GLY A 126 -21.72 4.36 -19.60
CA GLY A 126 -22.42 4.63 -18.34
C GLY A 126 -22.58 3.40 -17.44
N LYS A 127 -21.93 2.27 -17.74
CA LYS A 127 -21.88 1.10 -16.84
C LYS A 127 -21.05 1.37 -15.59
N ILE A 128 -19.95 2.09 -15.74
CA ILE A 128 -19.15 2.65 -14.65
C ILE A 128 -19.52 4.13 -14.51
N LEU A 129 -20.09 4.50 -13.37
CA LEU A 129 -20.58 5.86 -13.08
C LEU A 129 -19.45 6.82 -12.72
N GLY A 130 -18.34 6.28 -12.19
CA GLY A 130 -17.14 7.02 -11.85
C GLY A 130 -16.09 6.09 -11.23
N ALA A 131 -14.84 6.56 -11.17
CA ALA A 131 -13.72 5.78 -10.68
C ALA A 131 -12.83 6.59 -9.73
N GLY A 132 -12.39 5.94 -8.63
CA GLY A 132 -11.32 6.39 -7.75
C GLY A 132 -10.12 5.46 -7.90
N LEU A 133 -9.03 5.94 -8.48
CA LEU A 133 -7.88 5.12 -8.83
C LEU A 133 -6.63 5.68 -8.16
N ASP A 134 -6.14 4.99 -7.13
CA ASP A 134 -4.86 5.29 -6.50
C ASP A 134 -3.70 4.57 -7.19
N VAL A 135 -4.03 3.55 -7.97
CA VAL A 135 -3.12 2.68 -8.72
C VAL A 135 -3.54 2.57 -10.17
N LEU A 136 -2.58 2.49 -11.09
CA LEU A 136 -2.81 2.46 -12.53
C LEU A 136 -2.10 1.28 -13.20
N GLU A 137 -2.70 0.71 -14.26
CA GLU A 137 -2.10 -0.37 -15.06
C GLU A 137 -0.70 -0.02 -15.57
N TYR A 138 -0.44 1.28 -15.79
CA TYR A 138 0.78 1.82 -16.42
C TYR A 138 1.89 2.16 -15.41
N GLU A 139 1.69 1.91 -14.11
CA GLU A 139 2.70 2.19 -13.09
C GLU A 139 4.01 1.45 -13.36
N LYS A 140 5.12 2.19 -13.23
CA LYS A 140 6.47 1.63 -13.21
C LYS A 140 6.90 1.42 -11.77
N LEU A 141 7.88 0.53 -11.57
CA LEU A 141 8.47 0.27 -10.25
C LEU A 141 9.14 1.51 -9.61
N SER A 142 9.49 2.52 -10.42
CA SER A 142 10.16 3.73 -9.94
C SER A 142 9.24 4.81 -9.34
N PHE A 143 7.92 4.69 -9.49
CA PHE A 143 6.93 5.66 -8.97
C PHE A 143 7.12 7.14 -9.35
N GLU A 144 8.06 7.47 -10.26
CA GLU A 144 8.45 8.87 -10.51
C GLU A 144 7.73 9.51 -11.69
N THR A 145 7.60 8.81 -12.82
CA THR A 145 6.95 9.36 -14.01
C THR A 145 6.32 8.27 -14.84
N LEU A 146 5.04 8.41 -15.19
CA LEU A 146 4.31 7.39 -15.93
C LEU A 146 4.76 7.28 -17.40
N PHE A 147 5.06 8.41 -18.07
CA PHE A 147 5.32 8.47 -19.52
C PHE A 147 6.43 9.49 -19.86
N GLN A 148 7.70 9.15 -19.66
CA GLN A 148 8.80 10.06 -20.00
C GLN A 148 9.11 10.13 -21.51
N ASP A 149 8.89 9.02 -22.26
CA ASP A 149 9.34 8.90 -23.65
C ASP A 149 8.36 8.15 -24.57
N LYS A 150 7.09 8.00 -24.19
CA LYS A 150 6.07 7.28 -24.95
C LYS A 150 4.77 8.07 -25.03
N GLU A 151 4.06 7.93 -26.14
CA GLU A 151 2.71 8.47 -26.25
C GLU A 151 1.82 7.93 -25.13
N THR A 152 1.11 8.83 -24.48
CA THR A 152 0.15 8.48 -23.43
C THR A 152 -1.00 7.67 -24.04
N PRO A 153 -1.30 6.47 -23.54
CA PRO A 153 -2.41 5.66 -24.06
C PRO A 153 -3.73 6.42 -24.09
N GLU A 154 -4.54 6.27 -25.14
CA GLU A 154 -5.81 6.97 -25.30
C GLU A 154 -6.74 6.79 -24.09
N ALA A 155 -6.82 5.57 -23.57
CA ALA A 155 -7.60 5.29 -22.36
C ALA A 155 -7.15 6.12 -21.15
N PHE A 156 -5.85 6.31 -20.98
CA PHE A 156 -5.34 7.14 -19.87
C PHE A 156 -5.60 8.63 -20.12
N GLN A 157 -5.48 9.08 -21.37
CA GLN A 157 -5.86 10.47 -21.72
C GLN A 157 -7.33 10.75 -21.40
N TYR A 158 -8.23 9.78 -21.64
CA TYR A 158 -9.62 9.90 -21.23
C TYR A 158 -9.75 10.08 -19.71
N LEU A 159 -9.09 9.25 -18.91
CA LEU A 159 -9.13 9.33 -17.45
C LEU A 159 -8.65 10.68 -16.91
N LEU A 160 -7.58 11.24 -17.51
CA LEU A 160 -7.06 12.57 -17.14
C LEU A 160 -8.07 13.70 -17.34
N ASN A 161 -8.96 13.57 -18.32
CA ASN A 161 -9.94 14.60 -18.68
C ASN A 161 -11.35 14.31 -18.10
N ALA A 162 -11.59 13.11 -17.57
CA ALA A 162 -12.89 12.71 -17.06
C ALA A 162 -13.23 13.41 -15.74
N LYS A 163 -14.43 14.00 -15.65
CA LYS A 163 -14.86 14.74 -14.44
C LYS A 163 -15.31 13.84 -13.28
N ASN A 164 -15.62 12.59 -13.59
CA ASN A 164 -16.08 11.56 -12.65
C ASN A 164 -14.94 10.57 -12.30
N VAL A 165 -13.68 10.99 -12.43
CA VAL A 165 -12.50 10.22 -12.06
C VAL A 165 -11.67 10.99 -11.04
N ILE A 166 -11.23 10.30 -10.01
CA ILE A 166 -10.23 10.77 -9.04
C ILE A 166 -8.98 9.91 -9.25
N LEU A 167 -7.85 10.57 -9.50
CA LEU A 167 -6.54 9.92 -9.63
C LEU A 167 -5.63 10.39 -8.50
N THR A 168 -4.95 9.45 -7.85
CA THR A 168 -3.93 9.73 -6.86
C THR A 168 -2.69 8.88 -7.14
N PRO A 169 -1.46 9.36 -6.82
CA PRO A 169 -0.22 8.72 -7.26
C PRO A 169 0.24 7.63 -6.27
N HIS A 170 -0.57 6.59 -6.06
CA HIS A 170 -0.28 5.43 -5.20
C HIS A 170 0.02 5.83 -3.74
N ILE A 171 -0.82 6.68 -3.17
CA ILE A 171 -0.62 7.28 -1.84
C ILE A 171 -1.65 6.86 -0.78
N ALA A 172 -2.55 5.94 -1.09
CA ALA A 172 -3.59 5.50 -0.14
C ALA A 172 -3.02 4.95 1.17
N GLY A 173 -1.84 4.31 1.12
CA GLY A 173 -1.10 3.85 2.29
C GLY A 173 0.11 4.72 2.66
N TRP A 174 0.38 5.79 1.95
CA TRP A 174 1.59 6.60 2.09
C TRP A 174 1.34 7.79 3.04
N THR A 175 1.35 7.53 4.35
CA THR A 175 1.17 8.55 5.39
C THR A 175 2.33 8.55 6.38
N PHE A 176 2.55 9.66 7.06
CA PHE A 176 3.57 9.74 8.12
C PHE A 176 3.35 8.64 9.17
N GLU A 177 2.11 8.44 9.61
CA GLU A 177 1.75 7.43 10.60
C GLU A 177 1.93 6.00 10.10
N SER A 178 1.79 5.75 8.79
CA SER A 178 2.00 4.41 8.23
C SER A 178 3.47 3.99 8.32
N HIS A 179 4.41 4.91 8.10
CA HIS A 179 5.84 4.68 8.25
C HIS A 179 6.22 4.34 9.69
N GLU A 180 5.71 5.11 10.65
CA GLU A 180 5.92 4.83 12.07
C GLU A 180 5.37 3.46 12.47
N ARG A 181 4.15 3.13 12.03
CA ARG A 181 3.53 1.83 12.31
C ARG A 181 4.27 0.66 11.69
N LEU A 182 4.78 0.80 10.46
CA LEU A 182 5.60 -0.23 9.81
C LEU A 182 6.85 -0.52 10.63
N ALA A 183 7.56 0.51 11.07
CA ALA A 183 8.72 0.36 11.93
C ALA A 183 8.34 -0.29 13.28
N GLN A 184 7.27 0.19 13.92
CA GLN A 184 6.82 -0.34 15.21
C GLN A 184 6.41 -1.81 15.12
N VAL A 185 5.68 -2.22 14.09
CA VAL A 185 5.28 -3.62 13.88
C VAL A 185 6.50 -4.54 13.75
N ILE A 186 7.54 -4.10 13.04
CA ILE A 186 8.79 -4.86 12.92
C ILE A 186 9.47 -5.00 14.30
N VAL A 187 9.58 -3.90 15.02
CA VAL A 187 10.14 -3.87 16.39
C VAL A 187 9.35 -4.80 17.32
N ASP A 188 8.04 -4.76 17.29
CA ASP A 188 7.18 -5.60 18.15
C ASP A 188 7.28 -7.08 17.79
N LYS A 189 7.38 -7.42 16.50
CA LYS A 189 7.63 -8.80 16.05
C LYS A 189 8.99 -9.32 16.51
N ILE A 190 10.02 -8.49 16.42
CA ILE A 190 11.37 -8.84 16.92
C ILE A 190 11.32 -9.02 18.44
N LYS A 191 10.72 -8.07 19.16
CA LYS A 191 10.55 -8.17 20.63
C LYS A 191 9.80 -9.44 21.01
N SER A 192 8.66 -9.72 20.38
CA SER A 192 7.86 -10.91 20.66
C SER A 192 8.63 -12.21 20.38
N LYS A 193 9.36 -12.27 19.26
CA LYS A 193 10.05 -13.48 18.83
C LYS A 193 11.32 -13.77 19.63
N TYR A 194 12.09 -12.72 19.95
CA TYR A 194 13.42 -12.89 20.55
C TYR A 194 13.48 -12.48 22.03
N PHE A 195 12.51 -11.68 22.48
CA PHE A 195 12.44 -11.17 23.86
C PHE A 195 11.09 -11.47 24.52
N GLY A 196 10.26 -12.36 23.93
CA GLY A 196 8.95 -12.75 24.44
C GLY A 196 9.01 -13.24 25.87
N LYS A 197 8.00 -12.85 26.70
CA LYS A 197 7.79 -13.01 28.13
C LYS A 197 8.82 -13.93 28.80
N ARG A 198 9.99 -13.39 29.14
CA ARG A 198 10.72 -13.89 30.29
C ARG A 198 9.92 -13.43 31.51
N GLU A 199 9.40 -14.37 32.29
CA GLU A 199 9.10 -14.09 33.69
C GLU A 199 10.29 -13.32 34.25
N GLU A 200 10.00 -12.22 34.95
CA GLU A 200 11.02 -11.42 35.63
C GLU A 200 11.76 -12.29 36.69
N LYS A 201 12.69 -13.11 36.19
CA LYS A 201 13.84 -13.44 37.02
C LYS A 201 14.81 -12.28 36.83
N GLN A 202 15.05 -11.55 37.92
CA GLN A 202 16.15 -10.59 38.01
C GLN A 202 17.46 -11.31 37.61
N THR A 203 17.80 -11.28 36.33
CA THR A 203 19.09 -11.65 35.83
C THR A 203 19.62 -10.42 35.11
N GLU A 204 20.79 -9.96 35.55
CA GLU A 204 21.54 -8.90 34.91
C GLU A 204 21.44 -9.03 33.38
N THR A 205 20.91 -7.99 32.73
CA THR A 205 20.73 -7.96 31.28
C THR A 205 22.12 -7.90 30.67
N ARG A 206 22.62 -9.03 30.15
CA ARG A 206 23.96 -9.12 29.53
C ARG A 206 24.03 -8.46 28.16
N VAL A 207 22.86 -8.14 27.53
CA VAL A 207 22.79 -7.48 26.24
C VAL A 207 21.88 -6.24 26.39
N THR A 208 22.44 -5.08 26.22
CA THR A 208 21.77 -3.78 26.41
C THR A 208 21.35 -3.14 25.10
N GLY A 209 21.80 -3.65 23.93
CA GLY A 209 21.48 -3.13 22.63
C GLY A 209 22.12 -3.93 21.49
N ILE A 210 21.88 -3.49 20.26
CA ILE A 210 22.47 -4.07 19.05
C ILE A 210 23.86 -3.42 18.86
N GLY A 211 24.94 -4.21 18.94
CA GLY A 211 26.31 -3.74 18.81
C GLY A 211 26.67 -3.30 17.37
N GLY A 212 26.04 -3.88 16.35
CA GLY A 212 26.31 -3.50 14.97
C GLY A 212 25.52 -4.27 13.94
N PHE A 213 25.56 -3.74 12.72
CA PHE A 213 25.09 -4.40 11.49
C PHE A 213 26.29 -4.57 10.57
N PHE A 214 26.68 -5.80 10.34
CA PHE A 214 27.81 -6.17 9.52
C PHE A 214 27.32 -6.98 8.32
N PHE A 215 27.74 -6.61 7.11
CA PHE A 215 27.30 -7.27 5.89
C PHE A 215 28.36 -7.17 4.77
N LYS A 216 28.26 -8.07 3.79
CA LYS A 216 29.12 -8.08 2.63
C LYS A 216 28.56 -7.19 1.52
N ALA A 217 29.43 -6.46 0.85
CA ALA A 217 29.12 -5.60 -0.28
C ALA A 217 30.20 -5.69 -1.36
N GLU A 218 29.82 -5.63 -2.61
CA GLU A 218 30.71 -5.65 -3.77
C GLU A 218 31.76 -4.53 -3.69
N ASP A 219 31.32 -3.31 -3.40
CA ASP A 219 32.18 -2.14 -3.20
C ASP A 219 31.81 -1.39 -1.90
N PRO A 220 32.37 -1.79 -0.74
CA PRO A 220 32.10 -1.13 0.53
C PRO A 220 32.39 0.37 0.54
N LYS A 221 33.46 0.82 -0.13
CA LYS A 221 33.84 2.23 -0.15
C LYS A 221 32.83 3.10 -0.91
N LYS A 222 32.39 2.61 -2.05
CA LYS A 222 31.36 3.28 -2.83
C LYS A 222 30.04 3.36 -2.05
N LEU A 223 29.68 2.28 -1.35
CA LEU A 223 28.48 2.22 -0.53
C LEU A 223 28.55 3.20 0.64
N VAL A 224 29.65 3.22 1.39
CA VAL A 224 29.89 4.17 2.50
C VAL A 224 29.79 5.63 2.00
N SER A 225 30.42 5.93 0.87
CA SER A 225 30.35 7.27 0.24
C SER A 225 28.91 7.63 -0.13
N TRP A 226 28.15 6.72 -0.72
CA TRP A 226 26.76 6.92 -1.09
C TRP A 226 25.89 7.23 0.13
N TYR A 227 25.99 6.45 1.21
CA TYR A 227 25.24 6.69 2.43
C TYR A 227 25.62 8.03 3.11
N GLY A 228 26.88 8.42 3.06
CA GLY A 228 27.34 9.72 3.53
C GLY A 228 26.75 10.87 2.71
N GLN A 229 26.76 10.75 1.39
CA GLN A 229 26.30 11.79 0.47
C GLN A 229 24.78 11.96 0.45
N TYR A 230 24.01 10.86 0.40
CA TYR A 230 22.56 10.90 0.16
C TYR A 230 21.71 10.78 1.42
N LEU A 231 22.22 10.14 2.48
CA LEU A 231 21.50 10.01 3.75
C LEU A 231 22.13 10.82 4.89
N GLY A 232 23.23 11.52 4.63
CA GLY A 232 23.86 12.38 5.63
C GLY A 232 24.51 11.61 6.79
N LEU A 233 24.85 10.33 6.61
CA LEU A 233 25.53 9.57 7.66
C LEU A 233 26.95 10.08 7.84
N LYS A 234 27.37 10.26 9.09
CA LYS A 234 28.77 10.55 9.42
C LYS A 234 29.56 9.25 9.29
N THR A 235 30.25 9.08 8.16
CA THR A 235 30.98 7.85 7.81
C THR A 235 32.49 8.02 7.98
N ASP A 236 33.14 6.92 8.32
CA ASP A 236 34.61 6.73 8.29
C ASP A 236 34.99 5.61 7.34
N GLU A 237 36.24 5.13 7.41
CA GLU A 237 36.73 4.04 6.55
C GLU A 237 36.08 2.68 6.84
N TYR A 238 35.41 2.52 7.99
CA TYR A 238 34.78 1.28 8.46
C TYR A 238 33.26 1.31 8.35
N GLY A 239 32.66 2.47 8.10
CA GLY A 239 31.20 2.63 7.99
C GLY A 239 30.66 3.82 8.75
N SER A 240 29.76 3.62 9.71
CA SER A 240 29.17 4.66 10.53
C SER A 240 28.89 4.16 11.95
N THR A 241 29.15 4.99 12.95
CA THR A 241 28.86 4.71 14.35
C THR A 241 27.74 5.59 14.83
N PHE A 242 26.67 4.96 15.31
CA PHE A 242 25.53 5.64 15.91
C PHE A 242 25.64 5.60 17.43
N TRP A 243 25.76 6.75 18.06
CA TRP A 243 25.85 6.89 19.51
C TRP A 243 24.46 7.07 20.12
N TRP A 244 24.20 6.37 21.21
CA TRP A 244 22.95 6.45 21.95
C TRP A 244 23.18 6.19 23.44
N LYS A 245 22.17 6.43 24.28
CA LYS A 245 22.25 6.16 25.71
C LYS A 245 21.32 5.01 26.09
N ASP A 246 21.79 4.14 26.96
CA ASP A 246 20.97 3.09 27.54
C ASP A 246 19.96 3.67 28.58
N LYS A 247 19.10 2.80 29.10
CA LYS A 247 18.11 3.17 30.11
C LYS A 247 18.70 3.73 31.44
N ASN A 248 19.98 3.52 31.65
CA ASN A 248 20.72 4.00 32.83
C ASN A 248 21.53 5.26 32.52
N GLY A 249 21.48 5.77 31.29
CA GLY A 249 22.21 6.96 30.85
C GLY A 249 23.64 6.70 30.40
N ASN A 250 24.09 5.44 30.31
CA ASN A 250 25.42 5.09 29.83
C ASN A 250 25.51 5.28 28.31
N ASP A 251 26.66 5.74 27.85
CA ASP A 251 26.93 5.87 26.41
C ASP A 251 27.10 4.49 25.77
N CYS A 252 26.37 4.27 24.71
CA CYS A 252 26.38 3.06 23.89
C CYS A 252 26.56 3.42 22.42
N SER A 253 26.97 2.45 21.60
CA SER A 253 27.09 2.65 20.16
C SER A 253 26.57 1.45 19.39
N THR A 254 26.13 1.72 18.18
CA THR A 254 25.79 0.71 17.16
C THR A 254 26.61 0.98 15.92
N GLN A 255 27.36 -0.02 15.46
CA GLN A 255 28.20 0.07 14.29
C GLN A 255 27.46 -0.41 13.05
N TRP A 256 27.54 0.34 11.96
CA TRP A 256 27.13 -0.07 10.61
C TRP A 256 28.37 -0.18 9.73
N SER A 257 28.69 -1.39 9.27
CA SER A 257 29.93 -1.64 8.54
C SER A 257 29.73 -2.61 7.38
N PRO A 258 29.91 -2.16 6.13
CA PRO A 258 30.01 -3.04 4.97
C PRO A 258 31.43 -3.61 4.83
N PHE A 259 31.52 -4.89 4.56
CA PHE A 259 32.76 -5.62 4.30
C PHE A 259 32.84 -6.02 2.82
N LYS A 260 34.05 -6.28 2.31
CA LYS A 260 34.19 -6.85 0.98
C LYS A 260 33.57 -8.25 0.91
N GLU A 261 33.14 -8.66 -0.29
CA GLU A 261 32.52 -9.97 -0.49
C GLU A 261 33.45 -11.14 -0.12
N ASP A 262 34.75 -10.98 -0.31
CA ASP A 262 35.81 -11.98 -0.01
C ASP A 262 36.26 -11.97 1.45
N THR A 263 35.66 -11.18 2.32
CA THR A 263 36.06 -11.14 3.73
C THR A 263 35.83 -12.46 4.44
N ASN A 264 36.78 -12.83 5.29
CA ASN A 264 36.66 -13.97 6.21
C ASN A 264 36.14 -13.59 7.60
N TYR A 265 35.77 -12.33 7.80
CA TYR A 265 35.25 -11.82 9.08
C TYR A 265 34.03 -12.61 9.60
N PHE A 266 33.26 -13.18 8.71
CA PHE A 266 32.05 -13.94 9.04
C PHE A 266 32.28 -15.44 9.21
N ASP A 267 33.52 -15.95 9.06
CA ASP A 267 33.80 -17.37 9.17
C ASP A 267 33.54 -17.92 10.58
N PRO A 268 33.02 -19.14 10.70
CA PRO A 268 32.62 -20.07 9.64
C PRO A 268 31.23 -19.86 9.05
N CYS A 269 30.58 -18.73 9.32
CA CYS A 269 29.23 -18.42 8.84
C CYS A 269 29.28 -18.02 7.35
N LYS A 270 28.49 -18.72 6.51
CA LYS A 270 28.38 -18.43 5.07
C LYS A 270 27.31 -17.35 4.74
N LYS A 271 26.71 -16.70 5.75
CA LYS A 271 25.72 -15.66 5.52
C LYS A 271 26.36 -14.36 5.03
N GLN A 272 25.57 -13.56 4.32
CA GLN A 272 26.01 -12.27 3.77
C GLN A 272 25.98 -11.13 4.81
N PHE A 273 25.44 -11.41 6.00
CA PHE A 273 25.26 -10.43 7.09
C PHE A 273 25.29 -11.08 8.47
N MET A 274 25.64 -10.29 9.47
CA MET A 274 25.59 -10.58 10.89
C MET A 274 24.91 -9.45 11.66
#